data_6275713529a44f131e771a8543e512d9
#
_entry.id   6275713529a44f131e771a8543e512d9
#
_cell.length_a   1.000
_cell.length_b   1.000
_cell.length_c   1.000
_cell.angle_alpha   90.00
_cell.angle_beta   90.00
_cell.angle_gamma   90.00
#
_symmetry.space_group_name_H-M   'P 1'
#
loop_
_entity.id
_entity.type
_entity.pdbx_description
1 polymer ?
#
loop_
_entity_poly.entity_id
_entity_poly.type
_entity_poly.pdbx_seq_one_letter_code
_entity_poly.pdbx_strand_id
1 'polypeptide(L)'
;MLRYILRKMISKKWLFIALLIGNILLTGIAASNPLYADAVMQRMLTDDMDAYLTKKNAYPGLVSVFFNGSVKKNGLIKENEALAHAVPADFGVPARMEVRRYFMSPIQNQPLIERDDAKISSIGLGALEDVAAHARIVAGRMFDGERRADGTVEVIVSQRALVELNLLMGERREFPKLTDADGQPIVIEVVGVYDVSDVEDPYWVRSPSSYKSECLLDFDLFNRLFVREDLPVALSGCWYELLDAEQMSARNAQALYETALKYQEMGKNRQYLTVTVAFSDILKNHISQARRVRVTLW
;
A
#
# COMPACT_ATOMS: atom_id res chain seq x y z
N MET A 1 60.26 38.06 -14.92
CA MET A 1 60.07 36.86 -14.04
C MET A 1 59.29 35.74 -14.74
N LEU A 2 58.16 36.01 -15.33
CA LEU A 2 57.31 34.96 -15.96
C LEU A 2 58.02 34.14 -17.05
N ARG A 3 58.79 34.80 -17.96
CA ARG A 3 59.58 34.15 -19.01
C ARG A 3 60.67 33.23 -18.47
N TYR A 4 61.28 33.55 -17.35
CA TYR A 4 62.32 32.73 -16.70
C TYR A 4 61.66 31.45 -16.08
N ILE A 5 60.52 31.61 -15.43
CA ILE A 5 59.75 30.48 -14.87
C ILE A 5 59.32 29.53 -15.98
N LEU A 6 58.72 30.04 -17.07
CA LEU A 6 58.31 29.26 -18.23
C LEU A 6 59.48 28.47 -18.88
N ARG A 7 60.65 29.15 -19.01
CA ARG A 7 61.85 28.49 -19.58
C ARG A 7 62.40 27.36 -18.67
N LYS A 8 62.31 27.55 -17.36
CA LYS A 8 62.69 26.56 -16.36
C LYS A 8 61.69 25.40 -16.30
N MET A 9 60.40 25.65 -16.51
CA MET A 9 59.36 24.63 -16.66
C MET A 9 59.60 23.76 -17.92
N ILE A 10 59.90 24.36 -19.04
CA ILE A 10 60.15 23.64 -20.30
C ILE A 10 61.44 22.80 -20.21
N SER A 11 62.49 23.24 -19.52
CA SER A 11 63.72 22.44 -19.32
C SER A 11 63.51 21.25 -18.39
N LYS A 12 62.47 21.26 -17.52
CA LYS A 12 62.12 20.16 -16.60
C LYS A 12 60.77 19.52 -16.94
N LYS A 13 60.41 19.51 -18.22
CA LYS A 13 59.08 19.08 -18.70
C LYS A 13 58.64 17.70 -18.16
N TRP A 14 59.58 16.75 -18.07
CA TRP A 14 59.27 15.42 -17.56
C TRP A 14 58.91 15.39 -16.08
N LEU A 15 59.51 16.25 -15.26
CA LEU A 15 59.19 16.38 -13.87
C LEU A 15 57.76 17.01 -13.66
N PHE A 16 57.41 18.00 -14.48
CA PHE A 16 56.08 18.59 -14.48
C PHE A 16 54.98 17.61 -14.95
N ILE A 17 55.28 16.83 -15.99
CA ILE A 17 54.39 15.79 -16.50
C ILE A 17 54.20 14.72 -15.43
N ALA A 18 55.25 14.26 -14.76
CA ALA A 18 55.16 13.24 -13.71
C ALA A 18 54.35 13.77 -12.52
N LEU A 19 54.52 15.04 -12.13
CA LEU A 19 53.79 15.69 -11.04
C LEU A 19 52.31 15.89 -11.41
N LEU A 20 52.02 16.26 -12.65
CA LEU A 20 50.65 16.37 -13.17
C LEU A 20 49.94 15.00 -13.17
N ILE A 21 50.60 13.98 -13.68
CA ILE A 21 50.06 12.60 -13.67
C ILE A 21 49.84 12.14 -12.23
N GLY A 22 50.79 12.36 -11.31
CA GLY A 22 50.65 12.05 -9.89
C GLY A 22 49.46 12.71 -9.25
N ASN A 23 49.24 14.03 -9.52
CA ASN A 23 48.09 14.77 -9.01
C ASN A 23 46.77 14.26 -9.61
N ILE A 24 46.72 13.95 -10.91
CA ILE A 24 45.53 13.39 -11.55
C ILE A 24 45.17 12.03 -10.92
N LEU A 25 46.16 11.14 -10.73
CA LEU A 25 45.96 9.84 -10.10
C LEU A 25 45.51 9.98 -8.64
N LEU A 26 46.16 10.84 -7.88
CA LEU A 26 45.83 11.10 -6.48
C LEU A 26 44.39 11.64 -6.36
N THR A 27 44.04 12.63 -7.20
CA THR A 27 42.69 13.20 -7.25
C THR A 27 41.67 12.17 -7.70
N GLY A 28 42.01 11.31 -8.69
CA GLY A 28 41.16 10.21 -9.16
C GLY A 28 40.89 9.18 -8.06
N ILE A 29 41.91 8.77 -7.31
CA ILE A 29 41.78 7.85 -6.17
C ILE A 29 40.95 8.49 -5.05
N ALA A 30 41.24 9.74 -4.71
CA ALA A 30 40.49 10.47 -3.66
C ALA A 30 39.01 10.66 -4.02
N ALA A 31 38.70 10.91 -5.30
CA ALA A 31 37.32 11.06 -5.78
C ALA A 31 36.60 9.71 -5.95
N SER A 32 37.30 8.61 -6.19
CA SER A 32 36.68 7.30 -6.41
C SER A 32 36.11 6.69 -5.12
N ASN A 33 36.72 6.94 -3.96
CA ASN A 33 36.27 6.41 -2.68
C ASN A 33 34.82 6.79 -2.31
N PRO A 34 34.42 8.06 -2.32
CA PRO A 34 33.03 8.42 -1.99
C PRO A 34 32.04 7.88 -3.04
N LEU A 35 32.39 7.87 -4.33
CA LEU A 35 31.53 7.32 -5.39
C LEU A 35 31.32 5.82 -5.21
N TYR A 36 32.37 5.08 -4.87
CA TYR A 36 32.29 3.66 -4.60
C TYR A 36 31.44 3.37 -3.35
N ALA A 37 31.63 4.14 -2.29
CA ALA A 37 30.84 4.01 -1.08
C ALA A 37 29.34 4.25 -1.34
N ASP A 38 29.00 5.31 -2.09
CA ASP A 38 27.62 5.59 -2.48
C ASP A 38 27.00 4.46 -3.31
N ALA A 39 27.75 3.91 -4.27
CA ALA A 39 27.28 2.80 -5.10
C ALA A 39 27.05 1.52 -4.29
N VAL A 40 27.95 1.20 -3.35
CA VAL A 40 27.81 0.06 -2.44
C VAL A 40 26.59 0.25 -1.53
N MET A 41 26.42 1.45 -0.97
CA MET A 41 25.25 1.75 -0.12
C MET A 41 23.95 1.63 -0.89
N GLN A 42 23.90 2.14 -2.12
CA GLN A 42 22.71 2.00 -2.97
C GLN A 42 22.38 0.53 -3.25
N ARG A 43 23.39 -0.26 -3.61
CA ARG A 43 23.20 -1.69 -3.86
C ARG A 43 22.69 -2.42 -2.62
N MET A 44 23.25 -2.14 -1.44
CA MET A 44 22.79 -2.75 -0.20
C MET A 44 21.33 -2.41 0.09
N LEU A 45 20.91 -1.16 -0.16
CA LEU A 45 19.51 -0.77 0.03
C LEU A 45 18.59 -1.54 -0.93
N THR A 46 18.97 -1.64 -2.20
CA THR A 46 18.22 -2.41 -3.20
C THR A 46 18.13 -3.90 -2.81
N ASP A 47 19.25 -4.51 -2.44
CA ASP A 47 19.30 -5.91 -2.00
C ASP A 47 18.42 -6.16 -0.76
N ASP A 48 18.39 -5.22 0.19
CA ASP A 48 17.53 -5.29 1.39
C ASP A 48 16.03 -5.17 1.04
N MET A 49 15.67 -4.30 0.06
CA MET A 49 14.29 -4.17 -0.44
C MET A 49 13.83 -5.45 -1.15
N ASP A 50 14.68 -6.03 -2.01
CA ASP A 50 14.40 -7.28 -2.72
C ASP A 50 14.28 -8.47 -1.74
N ALA A 51 15.15 -8.49 -0.72
CA ALA A 51 15.07 -9.48 0.34
C ALA A 51 13.78 -9.37 1.15
N TYR A 52 13.27 -8.16 1.35
CA TYR A 52 12.00 -7.94 2.03
C TYR A 52 10.84 -8.50 1.18
N LEU A 53 10.79 -8.18 -0.11
CA LEU A 53 9.79 -8.73 -1.03
C LEU A 53 9.76 -10.25 -0.98
N THR A 54 10.93 -10.89 -1.08
CA THR A 54 11.05 -12.35 -1.09
C THR A 54 10.69 -13.00 0.25
N LYS A 55 11.15 -12.44 1.37
CA LYS A 55 10.96 -13.04 2.70
C LYS A 55 9.58 -12.78 3.29
N LYS A 56 9.00 -11.62 3.02
CA LYS A 56 7.71 -11.20 3.58
C LYS A 56 6.55 -11.41 2.62
N ASN A 57 6.83 -11.70 1.35
CA ASN A 57 5.84 -11.73 0.27
C ASN A 57 4.97 -10.46 0.30
N ALA A 58 5.63 -9.31 0.45
CA ALA A 58 4.97 -8.01 0.59
C ALA A 58 5.79 -6.94 -0.13
N TYR A 59 5.10 -6.01 -0.79
CA TYR A 59 5.74 -4.95 -1.54
C TYR A 59 6.55 -4.01 -0.60
N PRO A 60 7.85 -3.80 -0.85
CA PRO A 60 8.71 -3.06 0.07
C PRO A 60 8.36 -1.57 0.16
N GLY A 61 7.85 -0.95 -0.90
CA GLY A 61 7.44 0.46 -0.93
C GLY A 61 6.05 0.73 -0.35
N LEU A 62 5.44 -0.23 0.36
CA LEU A 62 4.08 -0.10 0.88
C LEU A 62 4.00 0.83 2.10
N VAL A 63 3.12 1.81 2.02
CA VAL A 63 2.58 2.57 3.15
C VAL A 63 1.10 2.23 3.28
N SER A 64 0.69 1.75 4.45
CA SER A 64 -0.70 1.40 4.73
C SER A 64 -1.26 2.35 5.78
N VAL A 65 -2.33 3.04 5.45
CA VAL A 65 -3.11 3.88 6.36
C VAL A 65 -4.41 3.16 6.65
N PHE A 66 -4.61 2.70 7.87
CA PHE A 66 -5.78 1.95 8.29
C PHE A 66 -6.59 2.73 9.32
N PHE A 67 -7.83 3.04 8.98
CA PHE A 67 -8.82 3.64 9.88
C PHE A 67 -9.77 2.54 10.39
N ASN A 68 -9.74 2.31 11.69
CA ASN A 68 -10.65 1.39 12.36
C ASN A 68 -11.90 2.16 12.80
N GLY A 69 -12.94 2.16 11.99
CA GLY A 69 -14.14 2.94 12.20
C GLY A 69 -14.95 2.53 13.43
N SER A 70 -15.74 3.47 13.90
CA SER A 70 -16.84 3.22 14.83
C SER A 70 -18.02 4.10 14.39
N VAL A 71 -19.24 3.71 14.73
CA VAL A 71 -20.48 4.42 14.31
C VAL A 71 -20.41 5.93 14.56
N LYS A 72 -19.81 6.34 15.70
CA LYS A 72 -19.66 7.77 16.05
C LYS A 72 -18.54 8.48 15.30
N LYS A 73 -17.76 7.78 14.50
CA LYS A 73 -16.53 8.26 13.85
C LYS A 73 -16.51 8.04 12.34
N ASN A 74 -17.62 7.59 11.75
CA ASN A 74 -17.70 7.34 10.31
C ASN A 74 -17.29 8.57 9.46
N GLY A 75 -17.60 9.78 9.93
CA GLY A 75 -17.21 11.02 9.23
C GLY A 75 -15.69 11.24 9.09
N LEU A 76 -14.86 10.58 9.91
CA LEU A 76 -13.41 10.70 9.83
C LEU A 76 -12.79 9.95 8.64
N ILE A 77 -13.56 9.15 7.91
CA ILE A 77 -13.03 8.36 6.80
C ILE A 77 -12.42 9.25 5.71
N LYS A 78 -13.09 10.35 5.37
CA LYS A 78 -12.60 11.29 4.36
C LYS A 78 -11.35 12.05 4.80
N GLU A 79 -11.24 12.39 6.09
CA GLU A 79 -10.03 13.02 6.65
C GLU A 79 -8.82 12.07 6.57
N ASN A 80 -9.02 10.79 6.85
CA ASN A 80 -7.96 9.79 6.78
C ASN A 80 -7.61 9.41 5.34
N GLU A 81 -8.56 9.47 4.42
CA GLU A 81 -8.31 9.37 2.98
C GLU A 81 -7.39 10.51 2.49
N ALA A 82 -7.68 11.75 2.86
CA ALA A 82 -6.83 12.88 2.53
C ALA A 82 -5.40 12.75 3.09
N LEU A 83 -5.25 12.15 4.28
CA LEU A 83 -3.93 11.82 4.84
C LEU A 83 -3.20 10.77 4.00
N ALA A 84 -3.89 9.74 3.53
CA ALA A 84 -3.29 8.71 2.67
C ALA A 84 -2.83 9.29 1.33
N HIS A 85 -3.66 10.08 0.67
CA HIS A 85 -3.32 10.74 -0.59
C HIS A 85 -2.13 11.71 -0.48
N ALA A 86 -1.82 12.23 0.71
CA ALA A 86 -0.64 13.07 0.92
C ALA A 86 0.68 12.26 0.96
N VAL A 87 0.62 10.94 1.16
CA VAL A 87 1.80 10.08 1.34
C VAL A 87 2.83 10.23 0.23
N PRO A 88 2.50 10.10 -1.09
CA PRO A 88 3.51 10.21 -2.14
C PRO A 88 4.23 11.55 -2.14
N ALA A 89 3.50 12.65 -1.93
CA ALA A 89 4.06 14.00 -1.89
C ALA A 89 4.95 14.20 -0.67
N ASP A 90 4.52 13.76 0.51
CA ASP A 90 5.27 13.90 1.77
C ASP A 90 6.55 13.07 1.79
N PHE A 91 6.55 11.90 1.17
CA PHE A 91 7.75 11.08 0.99
C PHE A 91 8.64 11.56 -0.17
N GLY A 92 8.12 12.38 -1.08
CA GLY A 92 8.81 12.79 -2.30
C GLY A 92 9.11 11.61 -3.24
N VAL A 93 8.31 10.56 -3.18
CA VAL A 93 8.39 9.35 -4.00
C VAL A 93 7.02 9.12 -4.62
N PRO A 94 6.89 9.02 -5.95
CA PRO A 94 5.61 8.79 -6.60
C PRO A 94 5.04 7.42 -6.21
N ALA A 95 3.71 7.32 -6.13
CA ALA A 95 3.04 6.04 -6.03
C ALA A 95 3.04 5.34 -7.40
N ARG A 96 3.36 4.06 -7.42
CA ARG A 96 3.13 3.17 -8.58
C ARG A 96 1.66 2.75 -8.66
N MET A 97 1.05 2.60 -7.50
CA MET A 97 -0.33 2.17 -7.37
C MET A 97 -0.90 2.66 -6.04
N GLU A 98 -2.16 3.03 -6.06
CA GLU A 98 -2.99 3.25 -4.87
C GLU A 98 -4.10 2.21 -4.87
N VAL A 99 -4.38 1.60 -3.72
CA VAL A 99 -5.51 0.68 -3.56
C VAL A 99 -6.35 1.13 -2.38
N ARG A 100 -7.57 1.55 -2.64
CA ARG A 100 -8.53 1.95 -1.62
C ARG A 100 -9.46 0.78 -1.28
N ARG A 101 -9.67 0.59 0.01
CA ARG A 101 -10.59 -0.41 0.52
C ARG A 101 -11.47 0.18 1.61
N TYR A 102 -12.78 0.05 1.45
CA TYR A 102 -13.74 0.31 2.51
C TYR A 102 -14.44 -0.98 2.91
N PHE A 103 -14.80 -1.10 4.18
CA PHE A 103 -15.48 -2.29 4.65
C PHE A 103 -16.20 -2.04 5.97
N MET A 104 -17.19 -2.88 6.23
CA MET A 104 -17.94 -2.92 7.48
C MET A 104 -17.66 -4.24 8.20
N SER A 105 -17.64 -4.20 9.52
CA SER A 105 -17.61 -5.42 10.34
C SER A 105 -18.82 -6.31 10.02
N PRO A 106 -18.72 -7.63 10.25
CA PRO A 106 -19.83 -8.55 9.97
C PRO A 106 -21.14 -8.10 10.62
N ILE A 107 -22.17 -7.98 9.79
CA ILE A 107 -23.51 -7.52 10.14
C ILE A 107 -24.47 -8.70 10.04
N GLN A 108 -25.38 -8.80 11.00
CA GLN A 108 -26.43 -9.83 11.00
C GLN A 108 -27.31 -9.72 9.75
N ASN A 109 -27.50 -10.82 9.08
CA ASN A 109 -28.31 -10.93 7.86
C ASN A 109 -29.12 -12.22 7.85
N GLN A 110 -30.11 -12.29 6.99
CA GLN A 110 -31.00 -13.44 6.81
C GLN A 110 -31.21 -13.74 5.33
N PRO A 111 -31.32 -15.01 4.94
CA PRO A 111 -31.68 -15.37 3.57
C PRO A 111 -33.11 -14.92 3.27
N LEU A 112 -33.37 -14.41 2.05
CA LEU A 112 -34.73 -14.06 1.59
C LEU A 112 -35.57 -15.29 1.28
N ILE A 113 -34.92 -16.40 0.90
CA ILE A 113 -35.56 -17.68 0.69
C ILE A 113 -35.06 -18.61 1.79
N GLU A 114 -35.97 -19.10 2.60
CA GLU A 114 -35.65 -20.06 3.65
C GLU A 114 -35.05 -21.33 3.07
N ARG A 115 -33.97 -21.77 3.68
CA ARG A 115 -33.22 -22.97 3.35
C ARG A 115 -32.88 -23.68 4.67
N ASP A 116 -33.07 -24.97 4.75
CA ASP A 116 -32.91 -25.73 6.01
C ASP A 116 -31.54 -25.60 6.64
N ASP A 117 -30.51 -25.35 5.83
CA ASP A 117 -29.13 -25.16 6.25
C ASP A 117 -28.66 -23.66 6.29
N ALA A 118 -29.49 -22.74 5.78
CA ALA A 118 -29.19 -21.30 5.78
C ALA A 118 -29.70 -20.64 7.06
N LYS A 119 -28.79 -20.41 7.99
CA LYS A 119 -29.10 -19.75 9.26
C LYS A 119 -28.86 -18.23 9.15
N ILE A 120 -29.43 -17.50 10.10
CA ILE A 120 -29.03 -16.12 10.39
C ILE A 120 -27.52 -16.15 10.62
N SER A 121 -26.81 -15.35 9.86
CA SER A 121 -25.34 -15.28 9.91
C SER A 121 -24.89 -13.81 10.00
N SER A 122 -23.62 -13.59 10.17
CA SER A 122 -23.03 -12.27 10.11
C SER A 122 -22.05 -12.23 8.94
N ILE A 123 -22.27 -11.29 8.02
CA ILE A 123 -21.46 -11.09 6.81
C ILE A 123 -20.95 -9.67 6.79
N GLY A 124 -19.67 -9.49 6.52
CA GLY A 124 -19.08 -8.18 6.22
C GLY A 124 -19.41 -7.76 4.79
N LEU A 125 -19.58 -6.47 4.58
CA LEU A 125 -19.63 -5.88 3.25
C LEU A 125 -18.38 -5.03 3.05
N GLY A 126 -17.73 -5.18 1.92
CA GLY A 126 -16.53 -4.42 1.58
C GLY A 126 -16.49 -4.05 0.10
N ALA A 127 -15.60 -3.15 -0.22
CA ALA A 127 -15.29 -2.76 -1.57
C ALA A 127 -13.79 -2.51 -1.72
N LEU A 128 -13.24 -2.96 -2.82
CA LEU A 128 -11.88 -2.70 -3.26
C LEU A 128 -11.95 -1.95 -4.57
N GLU A 129 -11.27 -0.82 -4.65
CA GLU A 129 -11.19 -0.04 -5.89
C GLU A 129 -10.54 -0.87 -7.00
N ASP A 130 -11.07 -0.78 -8.20
CA ASP A 130 -10.57 -1.48 -9.40
C ASP A 130 -10.46 -3.01 -9.30
N VAL A 131 -11.14 -3.63 -8.34
CA VAL A 131 -11.09 -5.10 -8.16
C VAL A 131 -11.39 -5.86 -9.43
N ALA A 132 -12.23 -5.33 -10.32
CA ALA A 132 -12.59 -5.96 -11.58
C ALA A 132 -11.40 -6.13 -12.54
N ALA A 133 -10.41 -5.24 -12.49
CA ALA A 133 -9.20 -5.33 -13.31
C ALA A 133 -8.18 -6.36 -12.77
N HIS A 134 -8.23 -6.67 -11.49
CA HIS A 134 -7.24 -7.48 -10.78
C HIS A 134 -7.77 -8.87 -10.37
N ALA A 135 -9.09 -9.06 -10.37
CA ALA A 135 -9.73 -10.33 -10.03
C ALA A 135 -10.09 -11.16 -11.27
N ARG A 136 -9.92 -12.46 -11.14
CA ARG A 136 -10.45 -13.43 -12.10
C ARG A 136 -11.72 -14.06 -11.52
N ILE A 137 -12.81 -14.02 -12.27
CA ILE A 137 -14.04 -14.72 -11.89
C ILE A 137 -13.87 -16.22 -12.19
N VAL A 138 -14.02 -17.05 -11.16
CA VAL A 138 -13.90 -18.51 -11.26
C VAL A 138 -15.26 -19.20 -11.35
N ALA A 139 -16.35 -18.52 -10.94
CA ALA A 139 -17.73 -18.95 -11.11
C ALA A 139 -18.66 -17.75 -11.16
N GLY A 140 -19.72 -17.81 -11.95
CA GLY A 140 -20.67 -16.71 -12.14
C GLY A 140 -20.10 -15.56 -12.98
N ARG A 141 -20.32 -14.34 -12.55
CA ARG A 141 -19.88 -13.12 -13.24
C ARG A 141 -19.44 -12.03 -12.27
N MET A 142 -18.82 -10.99 -12.78
CA MET A 142 -18.58 -9.75 -12.04
C MET A 142 -19.92 -9.02 -11.75
N PHE A 143 -19.96 -8.25 -10.68
CA PHE A 143 -21.09 -7.36 -10.36
C PHE A 143 -21.23 -6.26 -11.43
N ASP A 144 -22.43 -5.70 -11.55
CA ASP A 144 -22.75 -4.66 -12.56
C ASP A 144 -22.46 -3.22 -12.09
N GLY A 145 -21.99 -3.02 -10.87
CA GLY A 145 -21.65 -1.70 -10.33
C GLY A 145 -22.84 -0.78 -10.05
N GLU A 146 -24.06 -1.19 -10.38
CA GLU A 146 -25.28 -0.43 -10.14
C GLU A 146 -26.27 -1.24 -9.29
N ARG A 147 -27.13 -0.53 -8.56
CA ARG A 147 -28.23 -1.13 -7.84
C ARG A 147 -29.31 -1.54 -8.82
N ARG A 148 -29.82 -2.77 -8.73
CA ARG A 148 -30.91 -3.22 -9.56
C ARG A 148 -32.21 -2.44 -9.31
N ALA A 149 -33.16 -2.49 -10.23
CA ALA A 149 -34.46 -1.81 -10.10
C ALA A 149 -35.27 -2.29 -8.88
N ASP A 150 -35.04 -3.52 -8.42
CA ASP A 150 -35.67 -4.08 -7.19
C ASP A 150 -34.91 -3.74 -5.91
N GLY A 151 -33.89 -2.90 -5.99
CA GLY A 151 -33.07 -2.48 -4.87
C GLY A 151 -31.94 -3.44 -4.47
N THR A 152 -31.76 -4.55 -5.17
CA THR A 152 -30.71 -5.53 -4.91
C THR A 152 -29.33 -5.00 -5.31
N VAL A 153 -28.34 -5.28 -4.48
CA VAL A 153 -26.92 -4.98 -4.71
C VAL A 153 -26.19 -6.27 -5.06
N GLU A 154 -25.51 -6.31 -6.18
CA GLU A 154 -24.73 -7.46 -6.61
C GLU A 154 -23.39 -7.51 -5.88
N VAL A 155 -22.98 -8.71 -5.45
CA VAL A 155 -21.72 -8.94 -4.75
C VAL A 155 -20.96 -10.13 -5.31
N ILE A 156 -19.65 -10.10 -5.18
CA ILE A 156 -18.76 -11.24 -5.41
C ILE A 156 -18.12 -11.68 -4.10
N VAL A 157 -17.72 -12.93 -4.02
CA VAL A 157 -17.12 -13.53 -2.83
C VAL A 157 -15.86 -14.30 -3.20
N SER A 158 -14.89 -14.38 -2.29
CA SER A 158 -13.78 -15.31 -2.46
C SER A 158 -14.28 -16.77 -2.34
N GLN A 159 -13.56 -17.72 -2.94
CA GLN A 159 -13.89 -19.14 -2.78
C GLN A 159 -13.99 -19.53 -1.30
N ARG A 160 -13.12 -18.98 -0.48
CA ARG A 160 -13.12 -19.25 0.96
C ARG A 160 -14.34 -18.66 1.66
N ALA A 161 -14.74 -17.43 1.31
CA ALA A 161 -15.92 -16.78 1.85
C ALA A 161 -17.21 -17.55 1.48
N LEU A 162 -17.31 -18.02 0.22
CA LEU A 162 -18.46 -18.83 -0.21
C LEU A 162 -18.68 -20.05 0.71
N VAL A 163 -17.60 -20.75 1.07
CA VAL A 163 -17.65 -21.94 1.92
C VAL A 163 -17.87 -21.57 3.40
N GLU A 164 -17.07 -20.65 3.95
CA GLU A 164 -17.15 -20.32 5.38
C GLU A 164 -18.45 -19.63 5.77
N LEU A 165 -19.05 -18.86 4.86
CA LEU A 165 -20.34 -18.19 5.07
C LEU A 165 -21.54 -19.06 4.64
N ASN A 166 -21.29 -20.25 4.10
CA ASN A 166 -22.31 -21.14 3.57
C ASN A 166 -23.25 -20.44 2.56
N LEU A 167 -22.66 -19.69 1.61
CA LEU A 167 -23.40 -18.97 0.59
C LEU A 167 -23.53 -19.79 -0.69
N LEU A 168 -24.60 -19.58 -1.43
CA LEU A 168 -24.80 -20.14 -2.77
C LEU A 168 -24.77 -19.03 -3.84
N MET A 169 -24.41 -19.42 -5.05
CA MET A 169 -24.55 -18.56 -6.22
C MET A 169 -26.02 -18.22 -6.45
N GLY A 170 -26.31 -16.92 -6.66
CA GLY A 170 -27.67 -16.40 -6.80
C GLY A 170 -28.43 -16.26 -5.47
N GLU A 171 -27.82 -16.62 -4.34
CA GLU A 171 -28.47 -16.45 -3.04
C GLU A 171 -28.63 -14.97 -2.72
N ARG A 172 -29.84 -14.59 -2.27
CA ARG A 172 -30.16 -13.23 -1.84
C ARG A 172 -30.28 -13.19 -0.32
N ARG A 173 -29.65 -12.18 0.28
CA ARG A 173 -29.65 -11.95 1.72
C ARG A 173 -30.01 -10.53 2.07
N GLU A 174 -30.85 -10.36 3.06
CA GLU A 174 -31.28 -9.09 3.59
C GLU A 174 -30.51 -8.73 4.86
N PHE A 175 -30.16 -7.45 5.01
CA PHE A 175 -29.53 -6.88 6.18
C PHE A 175 -30.51 -5.94 6.88
N PRO A 176 -31.34 -6.43 7.82
CA PRO A 176 -32.41 -5.62 8.42
C PRO A 176 -31.93 -4.39 9.20
N LYS A 177 -30.67 -4.43 9.68
CA LYS A 177 -30.04 -3.34 10.44
C LYS A 177 -29.16 -2.41 9.59
N LEU A 178 -29.04 -2.68 8.29
CA LEU A 178 -28.30 -1.84 7.35
C LEU A 178 -29.28 -1.31 6.32
N THR A 179 -29.52 -0.01 6.37
CA THR A 179 -30.47 0.67 5.48
C THR A 179 -29.78 1.62 4.54
N ASP A 180 -30.40 1.85 3.40
CA ASP A 180 -30.02 2.93 2.49
C ASP A 180 -30.47 4.31 3.03
N ALA A 181 -30.31 5.37 2.21
CA ALA A 181 -30.69 6.73 2.58
C ALA A 181 -32.22 6.91 2.74
N ASP A 182 -33.02 6.04 2.09
CA ASP A 182 -34.47 6.03 2.14
C ASP A 182 -35.02 5.14 3.27
N GLY A 183 -34.13 4.56 4.10
CA GLY A 183 -34.48 3.69 5.21
C GLY A 183 -34.85 2.26 4.82
N GLN A 184 -34.63 1.87 3.55
CA GLN A 184 -34.93 0.51 3.08
C GLN A 184 -33.77 -0.44 3.43
N PRO A 185 -34.06 -1.66 3.90
CA PRO A 185 -33.01 -2.66 4.15
C PRO A 185 -32.20 -2.97 2.90
N ILE A 186 -30.90 -3.18 3.10
CA ILE A 186 -30.01 -3.60 2.02
C ILE A 186 -30.21 -5.09 1.74
N VAL A 187 -30.42 -5.41 0.47
CA VAL A 187 -30.45 -6.78 -0.04
C VAL A 187 -29.26 -6.98 -0.96
N ILE A 188 -28.49 -8.06 -0.73
CA ILE A 188 -27.40 -8.45 -1.63
C ILE A 188 -27.78 -9.71 -2.41
N GLU A 189 -27.12 -9.92 -3.56
CA GLU A 189 -27.15 -11.15 -4.32
C GLU A 189 -25.72 -11.58 -4.70
N VAL A 190 -25.35 -12.82 -4.41
CA VAL A 190 -24.06 -13.39 -4.76
C VAL A 190 -24.06 -13.76 -6.25
N VAL A 191 -23.40 -12.95 -7.09
CA VAL A 191 -23.37 -13.13 -8.55
C VAL A 191 -22.08 -13.76 -9.05
N GLY A 192 -21.02 -13.76 -8.25
CA GLY A 192 -19.74 -14.32 -8.67
C GLY A 192 -18.82 -14.75 -7.54
N VAL A 193 -17.93 -15.65 -7.89
CA VAL A 193 -16.82 -16.09 -7.06
C VAL A 193 -15.52 -15.65 -7.74
N TYR A 194 -14.64 -15.00 -6.99
CA TYR A 194 -13.40 -14.45 -7.52
C TYR A 194 -12.16 -15.08 -6.88
N ASP A 195 -11.07 -14.99 -7.62
CA ASP A 195 -9.71 -15.29 -7.20
C ASP A 195 -8.76 -14.27 -7.82
N VAL A 196 -7.48 -14.29 -7.47
CA VAL A 196 -6.47 -13.43 -8.10
C VAL A 196 -6.35 -13.74 -9.60
N SER A 197 -6.15 -12.71 -10.42
CA SER A 197 -5.78 -12.88 -11.83
C SER A 197 -4.29 -13.22 -11.97
N ASP A 198 -3.46 -12.57 -11.15
CA ASP A 198 -2.02 -12.78 -11.08
C ASP A 198 -1.58 -12.81 -9.61
N VAL A 199 -0.85 -13.86 -9.23
CA VAL A 199 -0.36 -14.07 -7.85
C VAL A 199 0.73 -13.06 -7.46
N GLU A 200 1.45 -12.52 -8.46
CA GLU A 200 2.52 -11.53 -8.26
C GLU A 200 2.01 -10.08 -8.33
N ASP A 201 0.72 -9.88 -8.60
CA ASP A 201 0.13 -8.55 -8.67
C ASP A 201 0.16 -7.85 -7.30
N PRO A 202 0.92 -6.76 -7.14
CA PRO A 202 1.05 -6.04 -5.88
C PRO A 202 -0.26 -5.38 -5.41
N TYR A 203 -1.27 -5.29 -6.27
CA TYR A 203 -2.62 -4.87 -5.90
C TYR A 203 -3.17 -5.70 -4.73
N TRP A 204 -2.89 -7.00 -4.73
CA TRP A 204 -3.32 -7.92 -3.69
C TRP A 204 -2.42 -7.82 -2.46
N VAL A 205 -2.39 -6.65 -1.80
CA VAL A 205 -1.70 -6.47 -0.50
C VAL A 205 -2.14 -7.52 0.52
N ARG A 206 -3.37 -8.00 0.40
CA ARG A 206 -3.92 -9.13 1.15
C ARG A 206 -4.51 -10.17 0.20
N SER A 207 -4.13 -11.42 0.36
CA SER A 207 -4.70 -12.52 -0.42
C SER A 207 -6.24 -12.56 -0.35
N PRO A 208 -6.97 -12.88 -1.43
CA PRO A 208 -8.42 -13.07 -1.44
C PRO A 208 -8.94 -13.99 -0.34
N SER A 209 -8.19 -15.02 0.03
CA SER A 209 -8.54 -15.93 1.12
C SER A 209 -8.63 -15.23 2.49
N SER A 210 -8.07 -14.06 2.67
CA SER A 210 -8.21 -13.28 3.90
C SER A 210 -9.56 -12.57 4.02
N TYR A 211 -10.30 -12.41 2.90
CA TYR A 211 -11.66 -11.84 2.84
C TYR A 211 -12.75 -12.91 3.05
N LYS A 212 -12.51 -13.82 3.97
CA LYS A 212 -13.32 -15.03 4.21
C LYS A 212 -14.68 -14.77 4.88
N SER A 213 -14.89 -13.60 5.45
CA SER A 213 -16.11 -13.22 6.16
C SER A 213 -16.83 -12.05 5.51
N GLU A 214 -16.50 -11.70 4.28
CA GLU A 214 -17.08 -10.54 3.59
C GLU A 214 -17.42 -10.80 2.14
N CYS A 215 -18.41 -10.06 1.66
CA CYS A 215 -18.79 -9.94 0.26
C CYS A 215 -18.29 -8.60 -0.27
N LEU A 216 -17.76 -8.60 -1.49
CA LEU A 216 -17.30 -7.39 -2.17
C LEU A 216 -18.35 -6.91 -3.16
N LEU A 217 -18.64 -5.61 -3.14
CA LEU A 217 -19.44 -4.93 -4.13
C LEU A 217 -18.61 -3.85 -4.83
N ASP A 218 -19.19 -3.24 -5.85
CA ASP A 218 -18.57 -2.15 -6.58
C ASP A 218 -18.17 -1.00 -5.64
N PHE A 219 -16.99 -0.43 -5.88
CA PHE A 219 -16.41 0.59 -5.01
C PHE A 219 -17.20 1.90 -5.02
N ASP A 220 -17.63 2.35 -6.19
CA ASP A 220 -18.40 3.58 -6.32
C ASP A 220 -19.81 3.43 -5.76
N LEU A 221 -20.42 2.27 -5.98
CA LEU A 221 -21.71 1.93 -5.38
C LEU A 221 -21.62 1.86 -3.85
N PHE A 222 -20.56 1.25 -3.32
CA PHE A 222 -20.30 1.22 -1.87
C PHE A 222 -20.19 2.64 -1.30
N ASN A 223 -19.44 3.52 -1.97
CA ASN A 223 -19.28 4.90 -1.55
C ASN A 223 -20.62 5.64 -1.52
N ARG A 224 -21.43 5.51 -2.58
CA ARG A 224 -22.75 6.16 -2.65
C ARG A 224 -23.69 5.68 -1.56
N LEU A 225 -23.67 4.38 -1.24
CA LEU A 225 -24.60 3.78 -0.28
C LEU A 225 -24.17 3.98 1.18
N PHE A 226 -22.87 3.88 1.47
CA PHE A 226 -22.41 3.64 2.84
C PHE A 226 -21.41 4.67 3.38
N VAL A 227 -20.71 5.44 2.55
CA VAL A 227 -19.75 6.44 3.05
C VAL A 227 -20.50 7.70 3.48
N ARG A 228 -21.17 7.60 4.64
CA ARG A 228 -21.97 8.66 5.25
C ARG A 228 -21.85 8.63 6.77
N GLU A 229 -22.05 9.79 7.42
CA GLU A 229 -21.88 9.94 8.87
C GLU A 229 -22.98 9.23 9.68
N ASP A 230 -24.19 9.18 9.13
CA ASP A 230 -25.38 8.61 9.77
C ASP A 230 -25.52 7.09 9.60
N LEU A 231 -24.51 6.43 9.02
CA LEU A 231 -24.50 4.99 8.85
C LEU A 231 -24.64 4.29 10.21
N PRO A 232 -25.61 3.37 10.40
CA PRO A 232 -25.87 2.73 11.71
C PRO A 232 -24.83 1.67 12.10
N VAL A 233 -23.84 1.42 11.26
CA VAL A 233 -22.75 0.45 11.48
C VAL A 233 -21.39 1.13 11.35
N ALA A 234 -20.36 0.52 11.95
CA ALA A 234 -19.00 1.04 11.87
C ALA A 234 -18.42 0.82 10.47
N LEU A 235 -17.92 1.90 9.87
CA LEU A 235 -17.24 1.91 8.60
C LEU A 235 -15.74 2.04 8.82
N SER A 236 -14.95 1.14 8.22
CA SER A 236 -13.48 1.17 8.25
C SER A 236 -12.93 1.44 6.85
N GLY A 237 -11.76 2.04 6.80
CA GLY A 237 -11.05 2.30 5.55
C GLY A 237 -9.60 1.84 5.63
N CYS A 238 -9.07 1.40 4.51
CA CYS A 238 -7.65 1.12 4.36
C CYS A 238 -7.18 1.63 3.01
N TRP A 239 -6.12 2.42 3.04
CA TRP A 239 -5.47 2.99 1.86
C TRP A 239 -4.06 2.39 1.79
N TYR A 240 -3.74 1.79 0.68
CA TYR A 240 -2.45 1.19 0.40
C TYR A 240 -1.76 2.03 -0.67
N GLU A 241 -0.74 2.78 -0.27
CA GLU A 241 0.11 3.54 -1.17
C GLU A 241 1.36 2.72 -1.47
N LEU A 242 1.48 2.24 -2.69
CA LEU A 242 2.62 1.49 -3.16
C LEU A 242 3.61 2.46 -3.82
N LEU A 243 4.50 3.02 -3.02
CA LEU A 243 5.52 3.97 -3.51
C LEU A 243 6.54 3.27 -4.40
N ASP A 244 7.06 3.98 -5.39
CA ASP A 244 8.08 3.46 -6.28
C ASP A 244 9.41 3.21 -5.55
N ALA A 245 9.63 1.97 -5.12
CA ALA A 245 10.81 1.56 -4.38
C ALA A 245 12.12 1.78 -5.16
N GLU A 246 12.08 1.82 -6.50
CA GLU A 246 13.26 2.07 -7.34
C GLU A 246 13.77 3.53 -7.21
N GLN A 247 12.89 4.46 -6.82
CA GLN A 247 13.25 5.85 -6.55
C GLN A 247 13.74 6.08 -5.12
N MET A 248 13.68 5.08 -4.26
CA MET A 248 14.28 5.12 -2.93
C MET A 248 15.79 4.89 -3.04
N SER A 249 16.56 5.83 -2.52
CA SER A 249 18.02 5.81 -2.65
C SER A 249 18.72 6.00 -1.31
N ALA A 250 19.98 5.58 -1.24
CA ALA A 250 20.83 5.82 -0.08
C ALA A 250 20.94 7.31 0.27
N ARG A 251 20.75 8.21 -0.71
CA ARG A 251 20.83 9.67 -0.51
C ARG A 251 19.59 10.24 0.18
N ASN A 252 18.39 9.71 -0.14
CA ASN A 252 17.15 10.16 0.48
C ASN A 252 16.71 9.28 1.67
N ALA A 253 17.44 8.21 1.97
CA ALA A 253 17.08 7.23 3.01
C ALA A 253 16.79 7.86 4.38
N GLN A 254 17.60 8.87 4.79
CA GLN A 254 17.40 9.55 6.07
C GLN A 254 16.07 10.35 6.08
N ALA A 255 15.78 11.10 5.02
CA ALA A 255 14.55 11.88 4.91
C ALA A 255 13.31 10.96 4.85
N LEU A 256 13.39 9.88 4.08
CA LEU A 256 12.33 8.86 4.01
C LEU A 256 12.06 8.23 5.39
N TYR A 257 13.12 7.92 6.13
CA TYR A 257 12.97 7.35 7.48
C TYR A 257 12.33 8.33 8.47
N GLU A 258 12.73 9.60 8.43
CA GLU A 258 12.14 10.65 9.29
C GLU A 258 10.65 10.86 8.97
N THR A 259 10.28 10.87 7.69
CA THR A 259 8.88 10.91 7.26
C THR A 259 8.12 9.67 7.71
N ALA A 260 8.71 8.47 7.60
CA ALA A 260 8.11 7.24 8.07
C ALA A 260 7.81 7.28 9.57
N LEU A 261 8.75 7.77 10.38
CA LEU A 261 8.54 7.94 11.83
C LEU A 261 7.41 8.92 12.13
N LYS A 262 7.34 10.06 11.41
CA LYS A 262 6.26 11.04 11.55
C LYS A 262 4.89 10.41 11.29
N TYR A 263 4.75 9.64 10.22
CA TYR A 263 3.50 8.96 9.87
C TYR A 263 3.13 7.89 10.90
N GLN A 264 4.09 7.10 11.37
CA GLN A 264 3.86 6.09 12.42
C GLN A 264 3.46 6.74 13.75
N GLU A 265 4.03 7.91 14.09
CA GLU A 265 3.67 8.67 15.27
C GLU A 265 2.25 9.26 15.15
N MET A 266 1.88 9.80 13.99
CA MET A 266 0.50 10.24 13.73
C MET A 266 -0.50 9.11 13.96
N GLY A 267 -0.19 7.89 13.51
CA GLY A 267 -1.00 6.70 13.76
C GLY A 267 -1.14 6.39 15.25
N LYS A 268 -0.04 6.47 16.02
CA LYS A 268 -0.06 6.21 17.48
C LYS A 268 -0.87 7.26 18.26
N ASN A 269 -0.85 8.51 17.81
CA ASN A 269 -1.51 9.62 18.48
C ASN A 269 -3.00 9.75 18.14
N ARG A 270 -3.49 9.01 17.15
CA ARG A 270 -4.90 8.97 16.74
C ARG A 270 -5.52 7.62 17.08
N GLN A 271 -6.46 7.58 18.00
CA GLN A 271 -7.04 6.36 18.57
C GLN A 271 -7.62 5.35 17.54
N TYR A 272 -8.02 5.83 16.36
CA TYR A 272 -8.67 5.00 15.32
C TYR A 272 -7.80 4.81 14.09
N LEU A 273 -6.56 5.27 14.11
CA LEU A 273 -5.66 5.26 12.97
C LEU A 273 -4.46 4.37 13.26
N THR A 274 -4.11 3.53 12.29
CA THR A 274 -2.86 2.79 12.29
C THR A 274 -2.13 3.08 10.99
N VAL A 275 -0.87 3.49 11.08
CA VAL A 275 -0.03 3.69 9.89
C VAL A 275 1.14 2.71 9.95
N THR A 276 1.30 1.95 8.88
CA THR A 276 2.41 1.01 8.71
C THR A 276 3.23 1.42 7.49
N VAL A 277 4.54 1.53 7.67
CA VAL A 277 5.51 1.83 6.60
C VAL A 277 6.44 0.64 6.47
N ALA A 278 6.30 -0.13 5.40
CA ALA A 278 7.00 -1.41 5.21
C ALA A 278 8.53 -1.26 5.21
N PHE A 279 9.03 -0.19 4.62
CA PHE A 279 10.47 0.09 4.48
C PHE A 279 11.11 0.81 5.68
N SER A 280 10.36 1.14 6.73
CA SER A 280 10.88 1.88 7.89
C SER A 280 12.06 1.17 8.55
N ASP A 281 11.94 -0.13 8.84
CA ASP A 281 13.02 -0.91 9.44
C ASP A 281 14.19 -1.15 8.49
N ILE A 282 13.92 -1.28 7.19
CA ILE A 282 14.96 -1.40 6.16
C ILE A 282 15.82 -0.14 6.16
N LEU A 283 15.20 1.04 6.10
CA LEU A 283 15.89 2.33 6.13
C LEU A 283 16.68 2.52 7.43
N LYS A 284 16.09 2.18 8.58
CA LYS A 284 16.77 2.25 9.88
C LYS A 284 18.06 1.45 9.89
N ASN A 285 18.00 0.21 9.43
CA ASN A 285 19.14 -0.68 9.35
C ASN A 285 20.20 -0.13 8.38
N HIS A 286 19.77 0.28 7.20
CA HIS A 286 20.64 0.89 6.19
C HIS A 286 21.39 2.12 6.73
N ILE A 287 20.69 3.07 7.36
CA ILE A 287 21.27 4.27 7.97
C ILE A 287 22.30 3.90 9.04
N SER A 288 22.00 2.89 9.88
CA SER A 288 22.92 2.45 10.92
C SER A 288 24.19 1.83 10.34
N GLN A 289 24.08 1.07 9.26
CA GLN A 289 25.22 0.48 8.55
C GLN A 289 26.05 1.56 7.84
N ALA A 290 25.40 2.51 7.18
CA ALA A 290 26.08 3.63 6.52
C ALA A 290 26.93 4.47 7.51
N ARG A 291 26.43 4.68 8.74
CA ARG A 291 27.20 5.34 9.80
C ARG A 291 28.43 4.53 10.18
N ARG A 292 28.34 3.21 10.33
CA ARG A 292 29.48 2.37 10.67
C ARG A 292 30.56 2.40 9.58
N VAL A 293 30.16 2.28 8.32
CA VAL A 293 31.10 2.34 7.17
C VAL A 293 31.83 3.69 7.12
N ARG A 294 31.12 4.80 7.31
CA ARG A 294 31.75 6.14 7.36
C ARG A 294 32.77 6.26 8.49
N VAL A 295 32.49 5.73 9.68
CA VAL A 295 33.40 5.78 10.83
C VAL A 295 34.65 4.91 10.59
N THR A 296 34.57 3.85 9.81
CA THR A 296 35.69 2.93 9.56
C THR A 296 36.61 3.45 8.42
N LEU A 297 36.16 4.39 7.61
CA LEU A 297 36.92 4.96 6.48
C LEU A 297 37.69 6.25 6.85
N TRP A 298 37.59 6.71 8.09
CA TRP A 298 38.34 7.87 8.68
C TRP A 298 39.23 7.38 9.82
#